data_b8b212499c6436bb2da994b738df340e
#
_entry.id   b8b212499c6436bb2da994b738df340e
#
_cell.length_a   1.000
_cell.length_b   1.000
_cell.length_c   1.000
_cell.angle_alpha   90.00
_cell.angle_beta   90.00
_cell.angle_gamma   90.00
#
_symmetry.space_group_name_H-M   'P 1'
#
loop_
_entity.id
_entity.type
_entity.pdbx_description
1 polymer ?
#
loop_
_entity_poly.entity_id
_entity_poly.type
_entity_poly.pdbx_seq_one_letter_code
_entity_poly.pdbx_strand_id
1 'polypeptide(L)'
;SKKFQEIHNNAVTIEWDKRPLQAFADRPIEDMTDDYDMIVIDYPHVGEVASKGLLQNLDLPKYSSHIEQLKKQSVGKSHESYYINNKQWALAIDAASQTACYREDLIPSYPSNWNALLDLAKNNKVLWPLKPVHAISSFYSVYNNITTELIPDQKKFIDKNFGVETLTMMKAVSKELITDCLTMDPIQTAELMTETNDFFYCPYIYGFSN
;
A
#
# COMPACT_ATOMS: atom_id res chain seq x y z
N SER A 1 9.63 -20.95 6.55
CA SER A 1 10.28 -21.35 7.81
C SER A 1 10.84 -22.76 7.77
N LYS A 2 10.12 -23.82 7.30
CA LYS A 2 10.62 -25.20 7.26
C LYS A 2 11.99 -25.32 6.56
N LYS A 3 12.12 -24.79 5.34
CA LYS A 3 13.38 -24.82 4.59
C LYS A 3 14.53 -24.12 5.34
N PHE A 4 14.25 -23.02 6.02
CA PHE A 4 15.24 -22.31 6.83
C PHE A 4 15.70 -23.17 8.02
N GLN A 5 14.77 -23.82 8.72
CA GLN A 5 15.08 -24.73 9.83
C GLN A 5 15.93 -25.90 9.37
N GLU A 6 15.60 -26.53 8.23
CA GLU A 6 16.38 -27.62 7.63
C GLU A 6 17.82 -27.19 7.28
N ILE A 7 17.99 -26.02 6.63
CA ILE A 7 19.33 -25.48 6.30
C ILE A 7 20.17 -25.25 7.54
N HIS A 8 19.55 -24.89 8.66
CA HIS A 8 20.23 -24.63 9.94
C HIS A 8 20.19 -25.84 10.88
N ASN A 9 20.00 -27.07 10.34
CA ASN A 9 19.98 -28.32 11.11
C ASN A 9 19.02 -28.27 12.31
N ASN A 10 17.89 -27.58 12.17
CA ASN A 10 16.89 -27.37 13.22
C ASN A 10 17.43 -26.69 14.51
N ALA A 11 18.55 -25.97 14.41
CA ALA A 11 19.08 -25.21 15.54
C ALA A 11 18.22 -24.01 15.93
N VAL A 12 17.34 -23.59 15.02
CA VAL A 12 16.40 -22.48 15.22
C VAL A 12 15.01 -22.94 14.80
N THR A 13 14.04 -22.76 15.67
CA THR A 13 12.61 -22.97 15.37
C THR A 13 11.95 -21.62 15.12
N ILE A 14 11.18 -21.52 14.04
CA ILE A 14 10.40 -20.32 13.73
C ILE A 14 8.92 -20.67 13.86
N GLU A 15 8.28 -20.05 14.82
CA GLU A 15 6.84 -20.12 15.05
C GLU A 15 6.18 -18.86 14.51
N TRP A 16 5.05 -19.00 13.81
CA TRP A 16 4.34 -17.91 13.19
C TRP A 16 2.97 -17.72 13.82
N ASP A 17 2.74 -16.51 14.35
CA ASP A 17 1.41 -16.04 14.68
C ASP A 17 0.81 -15.30 13.49
N LYS A 18 -0.41 -15.70 13.11
CA LYS A 18 -1.14 -15.11 12.00
C LYS A 18 -2.12 -14.06 12.51
N ARG A 19 -2.20 -12.97 11.81
CA ARG A 19 -3.21 -11.91 12.04
C ARG A 19 -4.12 -11.79 10.83
N PRO A 20 -5.41 -11.44 11.01
CA PRO A 20 -6.25 -10.98 9.92
C PRO A 20 -5.63 -9.76 9.24
N LEU A 21 -5.81 -9.63 7.93
CA LEU A 21 -5.24 -8.52 7.15
C LEU A 21 -5.63 -7.14 7.72
N GLN A 22 -6.86 -7.00 8.20
CA GLN A 22 -7.31 -5.76 8.83
C GLN A 22 -6.50 -5.42 10.09
N ALA A 23 -6.24 -6.40 10.96
CA ALA A 23 -5.43 -6.22 12.17
C ALA A 23 -3.95 -5.96 11.88
N PHE A 24 -3.48 -6.36 10.69
CA PHE A 24 -2.13 -6.07 10.23
C PHE A 24 -1.90 -4.56 10.02
N ALA A 25 -2.89 -3.86 9.46
CA ALA A 25 -2.82 -2.43 9.22
C ALA A 25 -3.16 -1.58 10.46
N ASP A 26 -4.02 -2.07 11.35
CA ASP A 26 -4.65 -1.26 12.41
C ASP A 26 -3.98 -1.44 13.80
N ARG A 27 -3.27 -2.56 14.06
CA ARG A 27 -2.68 -2.80 15.39
C ARG A 27 -1.36 -2.03 15.54
N PRO A 28 -1.19 -1.22 16.61
CA PRO A 28 0.06 -0.52 16.88
C PRO A 28 1.24 -1.50 17.03
N ILE A 29 2.39 -1.12 16.48
CA ILE A 29 3.63 -1.93 16.60
C ILE A 29 4.07 -2.05 18.06
N GLU A 30 3.91 -0.98 18.84
CA GLU A 30 4.25 -0.92 20.26
C GLU A 30 3.61 -2.06 21.08
N ASP A 31 2.37 -2.46 20.74
CA ASP A 31 1.64 -3.55 21.43
C ASP A 31 2.21 -4.96 21.13
N MET A 32 3.22 -5.06 20.28
CA MET A 32 3.77 -6.34 19.82
C MET A 32 5.27 -6.52 20.11
N THR A 33 5.95 -5.44 20.46
CA THR A 33 7.43 -5.45 20.60
C THR A 33 7.95 -6.37 21.69
N ASP A 34 7.18 -6.57 22.75
CA ASP A 34 7.56 -7.43 23.87
C ASP A 34 7.21 -8.91 23.64
N ASP A 35 6.32 -9.20 22.67
CA ASP A 35 5.80 -10.54 22.45
C ASP A 35 6.55 -11.32 21.34
N TYR A 36 7.25 -10.60 20.44
CA TYR A 36 7.82 -11.20 19.21
C TYR A 36 9.27 -10.81 18.96
N ASP A 37 10.08 -11.81 18.55
CA ASP A 37 11.46 -11.59 18.11
C ASP A 37 11.54 -10.93 16.73
N MET A 38 10.54 -11.13 15.87
CA MET A 38 10.42 -10.54 14.54
C MET A 38 8.97 -10.19 14.23
N ILE A 39 8.76 -9.06 13.58
CA ILE A 39 7.43 -8.57 13.22
C ILE A 39 7.42 -8.22 11.73
N VAL A 40 6.40 -8.67 11.00
CA VAL A 40 6.11 -8.14 9.66
C VAL A 40 5.28 -6.87 9.83
N ILE A 41 5.77 -5.77 9.27
CA ILE A 41 5.16 -4.44 9.39
C ILE A 41 4.86 -3.86 8.00
N ASP A 42 3.83 -3.03 7.93
CA ASP A 42 3.58 -2.21 6.75
C ASP A 42 4.47 -0.97 6.73
N TYR A 43 4.80 -0.49 5.53
CA TYR A 43 5.63 0.70 5.32
C TYR A 43 5.17 1.94 6.14
N PRO A 44 3.88 2.28 6.26
CA PRO A 44 3.47 3.46 7.02
C PRO A 44 3.90 3.46 8.49
N HIS A 45 4.17 2.31 9.09
CA HIS A 45 4.58 2.20 10.48
C HIS A 45 6.05 2.57 10.73
N VAL A 46 6.90 2.60 9.70
CA VAL A 46 8.35 2.79 9.88
C VAL A 46 8.70 4.13 10.51
N GLY A 47 7.93 5.18 10.25
CA GLY A 47 8.11 6.50 10.88
C GLY A 47 7.93 6.45 12.40
N GLU A 48 6.92 5.76 12.87
CA GLU A 48 6.66 5.54 14.29
C GLU A 48 7.75 4.67 14.92
N VAL A 49 8.09 3.56 14.28
CA VAL A 49 9.18 2.67 14.69
C VAL A 49 10.48 3.43 14.90
N ALA A 50 10.86 4.29 13.93
CA ALA A 50 12.08 5.07 13.98
C ALA A 50 12.05 6.16 15.07
N SER A 51 10.91 6.83 15.25
CA SER A 51 10.77 7.94 16.21
C SER A 51 10.72 7.46 17.66
N LYS A 52 10.08 6.34 17.91
CA LYS A 52 9.92 5.76 19.26
C LYS A 52 11.00 4.72 19.60
N GLY A 53 11.81 4.28 18.63
CA GLY A 53 12.82 3.24 18.83
C GLY A 53 12.22 1.88 19.16
N LEU A 54 11.09 1.53 18.55
CA LEU A 54 10.34 0.32 18.88
C LEU A 54 11.02 -0.96 18.40
N LEU A 55 11.83 -0.90 17.37
CA LEU A 55 12.56 -2.03 16.82
C LEU A 55 14.07 -1.77 16.83
N GLN A 56 14.84 -2.84 16.78
CA GLN A 56 16.29 -2.73 16.60
C GLN A 56 16.59 -2.38 15.14
N ASN A 57 17.45 -1.35 14.91
CA ASN A 57 17.93 -1.08 13.56
C ASN A 57 18.86 -2.21 13.07
N LEU A 58 18.90 -2.37 11.75
CA LEU A 58 19.62 -3.45 11.09
C LEU A 58 21.02 -3.09 10.62
N ASP A 59 21.49 -1.85 10.88
CA ASP A 59 22.82 -1.35 10.48
C ASP A 59 23.94 -1.91 11.36
N LEU A 60 23.99 -3.23 11.47
CA LEU A 60 25.06 -3.91 12.19
C LEU A 60 26.23 -4.18 11.24
N PRO A 61 27.49 -3.81 11.62
CA PRO A 61 28.66 -3.96 10.73
C PRO A 61 28.81 -5.34 10.10
N LYS A 62 28.48 -6.39 10.84
CA LYS A 62 28.55 -7.78 10.35
C LYS A 62 27.58 -8.09 9.20
N TYR A 63 26.55 -7.28 9.00
CA TYR A 63 25.52 -7.48 7.96
C TYR A 63 25.57 -6.46 6.83
N SER A 64 26.50 -5.50 6.87
CA SER A 64 26.56 -4.39 5.92
C SER A 64 26.58 -4.85 4.44
N SER A 65 27.35 -5.88 4.11
CA SER A 65 27.41 -6.42 2.74
C SER A 65 26.08 -7.06 2.30
N HIS A 66 25.37 -7.71 3.21
CA HIS A 66 24.05 -8.30 2.93
C HIS A 66 22.99 -7.21 2.73
N ILE A 67 23.00 -6.18 3.56
CA ILE A 67 22.08 -5.04 3.43
C ILE A 67 22.29 -4.35 2.07
N GLU A 68 23.53 -4.09 1.68
CA GLU A 68 23.84 -3.51 0.37
C GLU A 68 23.42 -4.42 -0.81
N GLN A 69 23.56 -5.72 -0.67
CA GLN A 69 23.07 -6.67 -1.68
C GLN A 69 21.55 -6.62 -1.79
N LEU A 70 20.82 -6.66 -0.68
CA LEU A 70 19.36 -6.56 -0.65
C LEU A 70 18.88 -5.24 -1.24
N LYS A 71 19.54 -4.13 -0.93
CA LYS A 71 19.25 -2.83 -1.51
C LYS A 71 19.34 -2.86 -3.06
N LYS A 72 20.37 -3.48 -3.61
CA LYS A 72 20.56 -3.61 -5.06
C LYS A 72 19.53 -4.53 -5.73
N GLN A 73 19.01 -5.51 -5.01
CA GLN A 73 18.03 -6.48 -5.50
C GLN A 73 16.59 -6.05 -5.31
N SER A 74 16.35 -5.00 -4.52
CA SER A 74 15.01 -4.53 -4.19
C SER A 74 14.34 -3.82 -5.37
N VAL A 75 13.04 -4.01 -5.49
CA VAL A 75 12.23 -3.39 -6.53
C VAL A 75 11.93 -1.93 -6.17
N GLY A 76 12.24 -1.03 -7.09
CA GLY A 76 11.99 0.40 -6.92
C GLY A 76 12.62 0.94 -5.64
N LYS A 77 11.85 1.62 -4.82
CA LYS A 77 12.27 2.18 -3.53
C LYS A 77 11.87 1.34 -2.33
N SER A 78 11.50 0.09 -2.50
CA SER A 78 10.98 -0.74 -1.40
C SER A 78 11.99 -0.91 -0.26
N HIS A 79 13.28 -1.07 -0.54
CA HIS A 79 14.32 -1.10 0.49
C HIS A 79 14.49 0.25 1.18
N GLU A 80 14.57 1.33 0.39
CA GLU A 80 14.80 2.69 0.91
C GLU A 80 13.62 3.20 1.73
N SER A 81 12.40 2.71 1.51
CA SER A 81 11.22 3.10 2.25
C SER A 81 11.31 2.79 3.75
N TYR A 82 12.11 1.81 4.13
CA TYR A 82 12.37 1.45 5.53
C TYR A 82 13.67 2.06 6.09
N TYR A 83 14.27 3.03 5.37
CA TYR A 83 15.45 3.76 5.80
C TYR A 83 15.08 5.16 6.27
N ILE A 84 15.06 5.38 7.60
CA ILE A 84 14.66 6.65 8.23
C ILE A 84 15.68 7.02 9.30
N ASN A 85 15.99 8.30 9.41
CA ASN A 85 16.96 8.85 10.37
C ASN A 85 18.33 8.18 10.26
N ASN A 86 18.79 7.96 9.02
CA ASN A 86 20.07 7.31 8.71
C ASN A 86 20.19 5.87 9.24
N LYS A 87 19.07 5.15 9.39
CA LYS A 87 19.04 3.77 9.86
C LYS A 87 18.04 2.93 9.06
N GLN A 88 18.41 1.68 8.80
CA GLN A 88 17.53 0.66 8.23
C GLN A 88 16.75 -0.04 9.34
N TRP A 89 15.43 0.05 9.31
CA TRP A 89 14.56 -0.48 10.37
C TRP A 89 13.90 -1.81 10.03
N ALA A 90 13.70 -2.06 8.73
CA ALA A 90 13.16 -3.32 8.26
C ALA A 90 13.70 -3.67 6.87
N LEU A 91 13.47 -4.91 6.43
CA LEU A 91 13.80 -5.39 5.10
C LEU A 91 12.51 -5.60 4.32
N ALA A 92 12.46 -5.11 3.09
CA ALA A 92 11.32 -5.32 2.22
C ALA A 92 11.22 -6.82 1.83
N ILE A 93 10.07 -7.41 2.10
CA ILE A 93 9.74 -8.80 1.70
C ILE A 93 8.70 -8.82 0.59
N ASP A 94 8.01 -7.72 0.39
CA ASP A 94 7.00 -7.50 -0.65
C ASP A 94 6.98 -6.01 -1.04
N ALA A 95 6.46 -5.72 -2.23
CA ALA A 95 6.28 -4.36 -2.72
C ALA A 95 5.00 -4.30 -3.56
N ALA A 96 4.01 -3.60 -3.05
CA ALA A 96 2.75 -3.36 -3.73
C ALA A 96 2.55 -1.86 -4.00
N SER A 97 1.86 -1.56 -5.09
CA SER A 97 1.41 -0.21 -5.42
C SER A 97 -0.02 -0.25 -5.93
N GLN A 98 -0.71 0.88 -5.82
CA GLN A 98 -2.02 0.99 -6.42
C GLN A 98 -1.91 1.02 -7.94
N THR A 99 -2.78 0.25 -8.59
CA THR A 99 -2.92 0.21 -10.04
C THR A 99 -4.40 0.19 -10.42
N ALA A 100 -4.71 0.52 -11.67
CA ALA A 100 -6.05 0.31 -12.19
C ALA A 100 -6.27 -1.16 -12.52
N CYS A 101 -7.50 -1.63 -12.38
CA CYS A 101 -7.93 -2.91 -12.92
C CYS A 101 -9.26 -2.78 -13.66
N TYR A 102 -9.50 -3.66 -14.63
CA TYR A 102 -10.73 -3.67 -15.39
C TYR A 102 -11.07 -5.08 -15.91
N ARG A 103 -12.34 -5.26 -16.20
CA ARG A 103 -12.90 -6.47 -16.82
C ARG A 103 -12.78 -6.36 -18.34
N GLU A 104 -11.74 -6.97 -18.89
CA GLU A 104 -11.47 -6.99 -20.33
C GLU A 104 -12.61 -7.62 -21.14
N ASP A 105 -13.32 -8.56 -20.53
CA ASP A 105 -14.48 -9.24 -21.12
C ASP A 105 -15.74 -8.36 -21.20
N LEU A 106 -15.80 -7.25 -20.44
CA LEU A 106 -16.96 -6.36 -20.39
C LEU A 106 -16.73 -5.01 -21.06
N ILE A 107 -15.50 -4.54 -21.14
CA ILE A 107 -15.15 -3.30 -21.84
C ILE A 107 -13.94 -3.49 -22.75
N PRO A 108 -13.96 -2.93 -23.98
CA PRO A 108 -12.89 -3.13 -24.96
C PRO A 108 -11.61 -2.35 -24.60
N SER A 109 -11.73 -1.33 -23.76
CA SER A 109 -10.60 -0.50 -23.33
C SER A 109 -10.89 0.21 -22.02
N TYR A 110 -9.82 0.50 -21.26
CA TYR A 110 -9.90 1.25 -20.02
C TYR A 110 -10.06 2.78 -20.27
N PRO A 111 -10.59 3.55 -19.29
CA PRO A 111 -10.67 5.00 -19.38
C PRO A 111 -9.28 5.62 -19.49
N SER A 112 -9.05 6.45 -20.52
CA SER A 112 -7.73 7.07 -20.80
C SER A 112 -7.48 8.38 -20.04
N ASN A 113 -8.52 8.94 -19.40
CA ASN A 113 -8.45 10.18 -18.66
C ASN A 113 -9.58 10.27 -17.63
N TRP A 114 -9.51 11.30 -16.77
CA TRP A 114 -10.48 11.52 -15.70
C TRP A 114 -11.92 11.76 -16.16
N ASN A 115 -12.13 12.41 -17.30
CA ASN A 115 -13.47 12.64 -17.84
C ASN A 115 -14.10 11.31 -18.26
N ALA A 116 -13.35 10.46 -18.96
CA ALA A 116 -13.81 9.12 -19.33
C ALA A 116 -14.10 8.25 -18.09
N LEU A 117 -13.28 8.34 -17.03
CA LEU A 117 -13.55 7.69 -15.76
C LEU A 117 -14.85 8.19 -15.12
N LEU A 118 -15.06 9.51 -15.09
CA LEU A 118 -16.27 10.10 -14.54
C LEU A 118 -17.52 9.69 -15.31
N ASP A 119 -17.44 9.63 -16.63
CA ASP A 119 -18.56 9.17 -17.47
C ASP A 119 -18.87 7.69 -17.23
N LEU A 120 -17.85 6.87 -17.02
CA LEU A 120 -18.03 5.46 -16.65
C LEU A 120 -18.67 5.32 -15.25
N ALA A 121 -18.25 6.15 -14.29
CA ALA A 121 -18.81 6.20 -12.94
C ALA A 121 -20.28 6.61 -12.93
N LYS A 122 -20.69 7.62 -13.73
CA LYS A 122 -22.10 8.03 -13.89
C LYS A 122 -23.00 6.90 -14.41
N ASN A 123 -22.44 5.92 -15.10
CA ASN A 123 -23.15 4.74 -15.55
C ASN A 123 -23.11 3.58 -14.55
N ASN A 124 -22.69 3.84 -13.31
CA ASN A 124 -22.55 2.83 -12.23
C ASN A 124 -21.64 1.65 -12.61
N LYS A 125 -20.53 1.91 -13.34
CA LYS A 125 -19.64 0.85 -13.83
C LYS A 125 -18.29 0.83 -13.13
N VAL A 126 -18.09 1.72 -12.14
CA VAL A 126 -16.84 1.89 -11.41
C VAL A 126 -17.02 1.52 -9.95
N LEU A 127 -16.06 0.76 -9.43
CA LEU A 127 -15.82 0.60 -7.99
C LEU A 127 -14.51 1.29 -7.61
N TRP A 128 -14.45 1.81 -6.41
CA TRP A 128 -13.23 2.40 -5.87
C TRP A 128 -13.19 2.18 -4.36
N PRO A 129 -12.23 1.42 -3.81
CA PRO A 129 -12.12 1.23 -2.37
C PRO A 129 -11.73 2.55 -1.71
N LEU A 130 -12.67 3.18 -1.02
CA LEU A 130 -12.53 4.48 -0.37
C LEU A 130 -12.67 4.41 1.17
N LYS A 131 -12.56 3.22 1.76
CA LYS A 131 -12.33 3.12 3.20
C LYS A 131 -11.15 4.03 3.59
N PRO A 132 -11.14 4.73 4.73
CA PRO A 132 -10.20 5.84 5.02
C PRO A 132 -8.74 5.59 4.69
N VAL A 133 -8.19 4.42 5.04
CA VAL A 133 -6.80 4.05 4.74
C VAL A 133 -6.54 3.94 3.23
N HIS A 134 -7.51 3.48 2.45
CA HIS A 134 -7.39 3.36 1.00
C HIS A 134 -7.68 4.69 0.29
N ALA A 135 -8.56 5.51 0.86
CA ALA A 135 -8.84 6.85 0.36
C ALA A 135 -7.60 7.75 0.46
N ILE A 136 -6.84 7.69 1.56
CA ILE A 136 -5.59 8.47 1.68
C ILE A 136 -4.52 7.99 0.69
N SER A 137 -4.40 6.67 0.49
CA SER A 137 -3.47 6.11 -0.51
C SER A 137 -3.86 6.55 -1.92
N SER A 138 -5.16 6.51 -2.25
CA SER A 138 -5.68 6.99 -3.53
C SER A 138 -5.48 8.50 -3.71
N PHE A 139 -5.62 9.29 -2.63
CA PHE A 139 -5.31 10.71 -2.67
C PHE A 139 -3.87 10.96 -3.13
N TYR A 140 -2.89 10.25 -2.58
CA TYR A 140 -1.49 10.38 -3.01
C TYR A 140 -1.27 9.93 -4.45
N SER A 141 -1.91 8.85 -4.88
CA SER A 141 -1.80 8.36 -6.25
C SER A 141 -2.38 9.38 -7.24
N VAL A 142 -3.54 9.95 -6.95
CA VAL A 142 -4.16 11.01 -7.77
C VAL A 142 -3.30 12.28 -7.76
N TYR A 143 -2.83 12.71 -6.60
CA TYR A 143 -1.96 13.87 -6.45
C TYR A 143 -0.70 13.75 -7.32
N ASN A 144 -0.03 12.60 -7.27
CA ASN A 144 1.17 12.36 -8.08
C ASN A 144 0.89 12.27 -9.59
N ASN A 145 -0.35 12.01 -10.00
CA ASN A 145 -0.76 12.08 -11.40
C ASN A 145 -1.06 13.51 -11.89
N ILE A 146 -1.43 14.41 -10.96
CA ILE A 146 -1.69 15.83 -11.27
C ILE A 146 -0.37 16.61 -11.33
N THR A 147 0.56 16.31 -10.43
CA THR A 147 1.84 17.01 -10.37
C THR A 147 3.02 16.04 -10.27
N THR A 148 4.08 16.33 -11.03
CA THR A 148 5.37 15.66 -10.91
C THR A 148 6.31 16.41 -9.96
N GLU A 149 5.89 17.54 -9.40
CA GLU A 149 6.70 18.30 -8.46
C GLU A 149 6.83 17.54 -7.16
N LEU A 150 8.04 17.06 -6.89
CA LEU A 150 8.41 16.60 -5.56
C LEU A 150 8.28 17.78 -4.62
N ILE A 151 7.62 17.59 -3.48
CA ILE A 151 7.49 18.64 -2.48
C ILE A 151 8.90 18.93 -1.92
N PRO A 152 9.54 20.04 -2.30
CA PRO A 152 10.94 20.27 -1.94
C PRO A 152 11.10 20.67 -0.48
N ASP A 153 10.04 21.09 0.17
CA ASP A 153 10.03 21.48 1.57
C ASP A 153 9.46 20.38 2.44
N GLN A 154 10.32 19.69 3.19
CA GLN A 154 9.94 18.63 4.13
C GLN A 154 8.95 19.12 5.23
N LYS A 155 8.73 20.42 5.36
CA LYS A 155 7.74 21.00 6.28
C LYS A 155 6.34 21.09 5.67
N LYS A 156 6.22 20.94 4.36
CA LYS A 156 4.94 20.91 3.65
C LYS A 156 4.66 19.50 3.19
N PHE A 157 3.52 19.01 3.56
CA PHE A 157 3.10 17.64 3.23
C PHE A 157 2.59 17.55 1.78
N ILE A 158 1.89 18.58 1.30
CA ILE A 158 1.36 18.71 -0.06
C ILE A 158 1.32 20.20 -0.44
N ASP A 159 1.32 20.51 -1.73
CA ASP A 159 0.91 21.83 -2.21
C ASP A 159 -0.60 21.98 -2.08
N LYS A 160 -1.05 23.13 -1.58
CA LYS A 160 -2.47 23.38 -1.32
C LYS A 160 -3.32 23.34 -2.60
N ASN A 161 -2.83 23.91 -3.71
CA ASN A 161 -3.61 24.01 -4.94
C ASN A 161 -3.81 22.64 -5.56
N PHE A 162 -2.72 21.87 -5.71
CA PHE A 162 -2.79 20.50 -6.21
C PHE A 162 -3.58 19.58 -5.26
N GLY A 163 -3.47 19.79 -3.95
CA GLY A 163 -4.27 19.06 -2.97
C GLY A 163 -5.77 19.31 -3.11
N VAL A 164 -6.18 20.58 -3.32
CA VAL A 164 -7.58 20.94 -3.57
C VAL A 164 -8.07 20.36 -4.90
N GLU A 165 -7.25 20.41 -5.95
CA GLU A 165 -7.56 19.82 -7.24
C GLU A 165 -7.77 18.31 -7.12
N THR A 166 -6.85 17.62 -6.46
CA THR A 166 -6.95 16.18 -6.15
C THR A 166 -8.27 15.82 -5.45
N LEU A 167 -8.59 16.51 -4.38
CA LEU A 167 -9.83 16.29 -3.64
C LEU A 167 -11.08 16.59 -4.47
N THR A 168 -11.01 17.61 -5.34
CA THR A 168 -12.11 17.96 -6.24
C THR A 168 -12.39 16.85 -7.25
N MET A 169 -11.33 16.28 -7.83
CA MET A 169 -11.44 15.15 -8.76
C MET A 169 -11.96 13.90 -8.05
N MET A 170 -11.39 13.53 -6.92
CA MET A 170 -11.85 12.38 -6.13
C MET A 170 -13.32 12.53 -5.73
N LYS A 171 -13.72 13.73 -5.27
CA LYS A 171 -15.10 14.04 -4.90
C LYS A 171 -16.06 13.93 -6.09
N ALA A 172 -15.64 14.37 -7.28
CA ALA A 172 -16.47 14.28 -8.46
C ALA A 172 -16.81 12.82 -8.83
N VAL A 173 -15.79 11.96 -8.80
CA VAL A 173 -15.99 10.51 -9.08
C VAL A 173 -16.74 9.83 -7.94
N SER A 174 -16.36 10.06 -6.67
CA SER A 174 -16.96 9.36 -5.52
C SER A 174 -18.46 9.60 -5.36
N LYS A 175 -19.00 10.73 -5.84
CA LYS A 175 -20.43 11.02 -5.83
C LYS A 175 -21.26 10.10 -6.75
N GLU A 176 -20.62 9.55 -7.76
CA GLU A 176 -21.24 8.70 -8.78
C GLU A 176 -21.06 7.21 -8.46
N LEU A 177 -20.36 6.88 -7.36
CA LEU A 177 -20.13 5.51 -6.93
C LEU A 177 -21.27 5.02 -6.03
N ILE A 178 -21.41 3.70 -5.92
CA ILE A 178 -22.26 3.10 -4.89
C ILE A 178 -21.72 3.43 -3.51
N THR A 179 -22.61 3.59 -2.53
CA THR A 179 -22.25 4.01 -1.16
C THR A 179 -21.25 3.05 -0.50
N ASP A 180 -21.33 1.77 -0.82
CA ASP A 180 -20.48 0.71 -0.28
C ASP A 180 -19.00 0.95 -0.54
N CYS A 181 -18.65 1.67 -1.63
CA CYS A 181 -17.27 2.07 -1.91
C CYS A 181 -16.60 2.84 -0.78
N LEU A 182 -17.37 3.54 0.07
CA LEU A 182 -16.84 4.29 1.21
C LEU A 182 -16.37 3.40 2.37
N THR A 183 -16.79 2.16 2.39
CA THR A 183 -16.47 1.19 3.45
C THR A 183 -15.71 -0.03 2.92
N MET A 184 -15.68 -0.21 1.61
CA MET A 184 -14.96 -1.31 0.94
C MET A 184 -13.46 -1.19 1.07
N ASP A 185 -12.83 -2.33 1.23
CA ASP A 185 -11.41 -2.54 1.03
C ASP A 185 -11.10 -3.10 -0.39
N PRO A 186 -9.83 -3.24 -0.79
CA PRO A 186 -9.46 -3.77 -2.10
C PRO A 186 -9.94 -5.19 -2.37
N ILE A 187 -9.98 -6.05 -1.35
CA ILE A 187 -10.40 -7.45 -1.51
C ILE A 187 -11.89 -7.50 -1.85
N GLN A 188 -12.73 -6.84 -1.04
CA GLN A 188 -14.17 -6.74 -1.28
C GLN A 188 -14.48 -6.12 -2.65
N THR A 189 -13.70 -5.12 -3.07
CA THR A 189 -13.83 -4.50 -4.38
C THR A 189 -13.54 -5.49 -5.50
N ALA A 190 -12.45 -6.27 -5.40
CA ALA A 190 -12.09 -7.28 -6.39
C ALA A 190 -13.12 -8.41 -6.45
N GLU A 191 -13.60 -8.89 -5.30
CA GLU A 191 -14.66 -9.90 -5.20
C GLU A 191 -15.92 -9.42 -5.92
N LEU A 192 -16.42 -8.23 -5.61
CA LEU A 192 -17.62 -7.69 -6.24
C LEU A 192 -17.47 -7.51 -7.76
N MET A 193 -16.28 -7.09 -8.23
CA MET A 193 -15.99 -7.01 -9.67
C MET A 193 -15.98 -8.38 -10.37
N THR A 194 -15.64 -9.46 -9.66
CA THR A 194 -15.57 -10.81 -10.23
C THR A 194 -16.90 -11.55 -10.13
N GLU A 195 -17.68 -11.29 -9.09
CA GLU A 195 -18.96 -11.96 -8.84
C GLU A 195 -20.11 -11.41 -9.66
N THR A 196 -19.99 -10.17 -10.16
CA THR A 196 -21.05 -9.51 -10.92
C THR A 196 -20.55 -9.00 -12.28
N ASN A 197 -21.48 -8.72 -13.19
CA ASN A 197 -21.21 -8.04 -14.46
C ASN A 197 -21.65 -6.57 -14.44
N ASP A 198 -21.89 -6.02 -13.25
CA ASP A 198 -22.35 -4.65 -13.09
C ASP A 198 -21.19 -3.65 -13.09
N PHE A 199 -20.04 -4.07 -12.55
CA PHE A 199 -18.87 -3.23 -12.40
C PHE A 199 -17.68 -3.77 -13.19
N PHE A 200 -17.03 -2.91 -13.95
CA PHE A 200 -15.92 -3.34 -14.81
C PHE A 200 -14.63 -2.55 -14.68
N TYR A 201 -14.57 -1.52 -13.85
CA TYR A 201 -13.36 -0.72 -13.69
C TYR A 201 -13.15 -0.27 -12.24
N CYS A 202 -11.90 -0.33 -11.80
CA CYS A 202 -11.46 0.27 -10.55
C CYS A 202 -10.19 1.09 -10.82
N PRO A 203 -10.15 2.41 -10.52
CA PRO A 203 -9.01 3.26 -10.87
C PRO A 203 -7.79 3.02 -9.99
N TYR A 204 -7.97 2.68 -8.73
CA TYR A 204 -6.89 2.47 -7.77
C TYR A 204 -7.23 1.33 -6.82
N ILE A 205 -6.52 0.23 -6.99
CA ILE A 205 -6.63 -0.95 -6.14
C ILE A 205 -5.23 -1.53 -5.90
N TYR A 206 -5.00 -2.09 -4.72
CA TYR A 206 -3.85 -2.96 -4.51
C TYR A 206 -4.19 -4.34 -5.05
N GLY A 207 -3.35 -4.86 -5.94
CA GLY A 207 -3.55 -6.18 -6.54
C GLY A 207 -3.18 -7.28 -5.53
N PHE A 208 -4.14 -8.18 -5.31
CA PHE A 208 -3.91 -9.42 -4.59
C PHE A 208 -3.98 -10.54 -5.64
N SER A 209 -2.83 -11.15 -5.95
CA SER A 209 -2.72 -12.25 -6.92
C SER A 209 -2.76 -13.60 -6.18
N ASN A 210 -3.92 -14.01 -5.76
CA ASN A 210 -4.11 -15.33 -5.15
C ASN A 210 -4.68 -16.32 -6.16
#